data_e519ef8bda8a0c612e2d7652f4b1d43e
#
_entry.id   e519ef8bda8a0c612e2d7652f4b1d43e
#
_cell.length_a   1.000
_cell.length_b   1.000
_cell.length_c   1.000
_cell.angle_alpha   90.00
_cell.angle_beta   90.00
_cell.angle_gamma   90.00
#
_symmetry.space_group_name_H-M   'P 1'
#
loop_
_entity.id
_entity.type
_entity.pdbx_description
1 polymer ?
#
loop_
_entity_poly.entity_id
_entity_poly.type
_entity_poly.pdbx_seq_one_letter_code
_entity_poly.pdbx_strand_id
1 'polypeptide(L)'
;MPTKVLTMPAPNEKQALALAERHRYVGYGGARGGGKSWFVRWKAVLLCLRYPGIKVLITRRTYKELFNNHIAPLMQMLAGVAEYRSMDKLFRFPGGSTIHFGYCACDADLGQYQGAEYDVWFADEAGQFKEEWLVQIDACVRGVNAFPKRTYYTLNPGGPGHGYFKRLFVDRHFTEDEHPEDYAFIQALCTDNHALMASQPGYLRSLEKLPYKLRQSWLYGRWDVYEGQFFEEFTDDPAHYQDRRYTHVIDPFDIPAGWKLYRSFDWGYHRPFSCGWWAVDYDGVAYRILELYGCTGEPNEGVRWTPDQVFAKIHAIEGEHRYLAGRKILGVADPAIWDGSTGESIADTAARHQVYFTPGDNKRLPGWMQLHYRLSFDAQGYPLLYVFRNCRAFIRTLPLLQYDDTNTEDLDTDGEDHAADEARYFCMCRPIRPRAPEVPKKRGNAALFLDIEENTTVWRRPGMEIIDENEGSNRGTSAASGQADPEPLPGGQGQPGTAGD
;
A
#
# COMPACT_ATOMS: atom_id res chain seq x y z
N MET A 1 51.98 -4.51 -11.95
CA MET A 1 51.17 -5.00 -10.84
C MET A 1 50.48 -6.27 -11.30
N PRO A 2 50.33 -7.32 -10.48
CA PRO A 2 49.60 -8.50 -10.92
C PRO A 2 48.18 -8.14 -11.28
N THR A 3 47.72 -8.59 -12.44
CA THR A 3 46.33 -8.40 -12.90
C THR A 3 45.39 -9.12 -11.96
N LYS A 4 44.58 -8.38 -11.18
CA LYS A 4 43.60 -9.00 -10.31
C LYS A 4 42.41 -9.42 -11.17
N VAL A 5 42.04 -10.68 -11.07
CA VAL A 5 40.89 -11.27 -11.76
C VAL A 5 39.65 -11.08 -10.86
N LEU A 6 38.65 -10.38 -11.35
CA LEU A 6 37.34 -10.29 -10.71
C LEU A 6 36.43 -11.37 -11.29
N THR A 7 36.06 -12.35 -10.46
CA THR A 7 35.19 -13.45 -10.90
C THR A 7 33.73 -13.15 -10.53
N MET A 8 32.88 -13.05 -11.54
CA MET A 8 31.43 -12.91 -11.35
C MET A 8 30.81 -14.32 -11.18
N PRO A 9 30.08 -14.59 -10.09
CA PRO A 9 29.28 -15.82 -10.00
C PRO A 9 28.27 -15.90 -11.16
N ALA A 10 27.95 -17.11 -11.60
CA ALA A 10 27.00 -17.31 -12.69
C ALA A 10 25.63 -16.68 -12.33
N PRO A 11 25.07 -15.79 -13.18
CA PRO A 11 23.73 -15.27 -12.99
C PRO A 11 22.69 -16.35 -13.22
N ASN A 12 21.53 -16.25 -12.53
CA ASN A 12 20.35 -17.00 -12.94
C ASN A 12 19.75 -16.39 -14.23
N GLU A 13 18.76 -17.09 -14.82
CA GLU A 13 18.16 -16.64 -16.09
C GLU A 13 17.60 -15.21 -16.04
N LYS A 14 16.88 -14.86 -14.97
CA LYS A 14 16.31 -13.52 -14.79
C LYS A 14 17.38 -12.45 -14.58
N GLN A 15 18.42 -12.78 -13.84
CA GLN A 15 19.59 -11.90 -13.68
C GLN A 15 20.33 -11.71 -15.01
N ALA A 16 20.49 -12.77 -15.80
CA ALA A 16 21.12 -12.68 -17.12
C ALA A 16 20.33 -11.77 -18.09
N LEU A 17 19.00 -11.91 -18.12
CA LEU A 17 18.10 -11.01 -18.86
C LEU A 17 18.28 -9.55 -18.40
N ALA A 18 18.24 -9.30 -17.09
CA ALA A 18 18.42 -7.96 -16.54
C ALA A 18 19.81 -7.37 -16.82
N LEU A 19 20.87 -8.18 -16.78
CA LEU A 19 22.21 -7.76 -17.16
C LEU A 19 22.30 -7.38 -18.65
N ALA A 20 21.54 -8.06 -19.52
CA ALA A 20 21.52 -7.78 -20.96
C ALA A 20 20.63 -6.60 -21.32
N GLU A 21 19.68 -6.24 -20.44
CA GLU A 21 18.64 -5.24 -20.71
C GLU A 21 19.21 -3.84 -20.96
N ARG A 22 18.62 -3.10 -21.96
CA ARG A 22 19.14 -1.82 -22.45
C ARG A 22 18.10 -0.72 -22.57
N HIS A 23 16.85 -0.93 -22.18
CA HIS A 23 15.84 0.13 -22.15
C HIS A 23 16.26 1.28 -21.22
N ARG A 24 15.68 2.42 -21.42
CA ARG A 24 15.93 3.63 -20.60
C ARG A 24 15.56 3.39 -19.15
N TYR A 25 14.43 2.76 -18.92
CA TYR A 25 13.87 2.43 -17.61
C TYR A 25 13.66 0.92 -17.48
N VAL A 26 14.32 0.32 -16.51
CA VAL A 26 14.27 -1.12 -16.31
C VAL A 26 13.81 -1.45 -14.90
N GLY A 27 12.62 -2.03 -14.76
CA GLY A 27 12.13 -2.62 -13.53
C GLY A 27 12.64 -4.06 -13.36
N TYR A 28 13.23 -4.40 -12.22
CA TYR A 28 13.70 -5.75 -11.93
C TYR A 28 13.22 -6.19 -10.54
N GLY A 29 12.47 -7.28 -10.47
CA GLY A 29 12.02 -7.84 -9.20
C GLY A 29 10.57 -8.27 -9.21
N GLY A 30 9.81 -7.88 -8.16
CA GLY A 30 8.41 -8.25 -7.95
C GLY A 30 8.22 -9.19 -6.76
N ALA A 31 9.30 -9.81 -6.23
CA ALA A 31 9.23 -10.65 -5.03
C ALA A 31 10.53 -10.58 -4.22
N ARG A 32 10.54 -11.09 -2.97
CA ARG A 32 11.75 -11.24 -2.18
C ARG A 32 12.59 -12.43 -2.64
N GLY A 33 13.90 -12.33 -2.50
CA GLY A 33 14.82 -13.43 -2.80
C GLY A 33 15.21 -13.57 -4.29
N GLY A 34 14.66 -12.76 -5.20
CA GLY A 34 14.95 -12.83 -6.65
C GLY A 34 16.36 -12.38 -7.07
N GLY A 35 17.26 -12.07 -6.14
CA GLY A 35 18.65 -11.71 -6.45
C GLY A 35 18.88 -10.27 -6.88
N LYS A 36 17.97 -9.34 -6.53
CA LYS A 36 17.97 -7.92 -6.91
C LYS A 36 19.28 -7.19 -6.56
N SER A 37 19.70 -7.22 -5.30
CA SER A 37 20.91 -6.52 -4.85
C SER A 37 22.20 -7.09 -5.47
N TRP A 38 22.22 -8.39 -5.82
CA TRP A 38 23.30 -8.98 -6.61
C TRP A 38 23.37 -8.35 -8.00
N PHE A 39 22.23 -8.24 -8.68
CA PHE A 39 22.11 -7.59 -10.00
C PHE A 39 22.62 -6.15 -9.96
N VAL A 40 22.15 -5.34 -9.01
CA VAL A 40 22.56 -3.92 -8.87
C VAL A 40 24.09 -3.83 -8.78
N ARG A 41 24.71 -4.57 -7.87
CA ARG A 41 26.17 -4.53 -7.69
C ARG A 41 26.93 -4.94 -8.94
N TRP A 42 26.57 -6.08 -9.53
CA TRP A 42 27.29 -6.58 -10.70
C TRP A 42 27.07 -5.73 -11.95
N LYS A 43 25.84 -5.26 -12.20
CA LYS A 43 25.59 -4.37 -13.34
C LYS A 43 26.35 -3.05 -13.22
N ALA A 44 26.39 -2.45 -12.03
CA ALA A 44 27.15 -1.22 -11.77
C ALA A 44 28.66 -1.43 -12.00
N VAL A 45 29.21 -2.51 -11.50
CA VAL A 45 30.64 -2.84 -11.70
C VAL A 45 30.95 -3.11 -13.16
N LEU A 46 30.12 -3.89 -13.86
CA LEU A 46 30.31 -4.18 -15.28
C LEU A 46 30.26 -2.90 -16.14
N LEU A 47 29.38 -1.95 -15.81
CA LEU A 47 29.31 -0.65 -16.47
C LEU A 47 30.61 0.14 -16.24
N CYS A 48 31.12 0.20 -15.00
CA CYS A 48 32.35 0.89 -14.67
C CYS A 48 33.60 0.29 -15.34
N LEU A 49 33.63 -1.03 -15.51
CA LEU A 49 34.71 -1.70 -16.23
C LEU A 49 34.64 -1.53 -17.75
N ARG A 50 33.41 -1.47 -18.30
CA ARG A 50 33.19 -1.33 -19.75
C ARG A 50 33.38 0.10 -20.26
N TYR A 51 33.01 1.09 -19.47
CA TYR A 51 32.98 2.50 -19.87
C TYR A 51 33.87 3.33 -18.94
N PRO A 52 35.20 3.48 -19.26
CA PRO A 52 36.09 4.32 -18.47
C PRO A 52 35.56 5.75 -18.33
N GLY A 53 35.44 6.24 -17.08
CA GLY A 53 34.91 7.57 -16.79
C GLY A 53 33.41 7.65 -16.52
N ILE A 54 32.62 6.57 -16.67
CA ILE A 54 31.19 6.56 -16.38
C ILE A 54 30.91 6.87 -14.91
N LYS A 55 29.83 7.60 -14.64
CA LYS A 55 29.33 7.91 -13.29
C LYS A 55 28.04 7.14 -13.03
N VAL A 56 28.10 6.20 -12.09
CA VAL A 56 26.95 5.39 -11.66
C VAL A 56 26.49 5.84 -10.29
N LEU A 57 25.21 5.99 -10.08
CA LEU A 57 24.57 6.26 -8.79
C LEU A 57 23.82 5.01 -8.31
N ILE A 58 23.95 4.65 -7.03
CA ILE A 58 23.14 3.65 -6.35
C ILE A 58 22.44 4.33 -5.17
N THR A 59 21.13 4.24 -5.08
CA THR A 59 20.36 4.83 -3.98
C THR A 59 19.53 3.79 -3.24
N ARG A 60 19.27 4.07 -1.97
CA ARG A 60 18.30 3.43 -1.10
C ARG A 60 17.60 4.46 -0.21
N ARG A 61 16.52 4.08 0.48
CA ARG A 61 15.81 4.99 1.39
C ARG A 61 16.73 5.51 2.50
N THR A 62 17.55 4.65 3.11
CA THR A 62 18.47 5.05 4.20
C THR A 62 19.92 4.70 3.90
N TYR A 63 20.84 5.53 4.41
CA TYR A 63 22.29 5.28 4.27
C TYR A 63 22.72 3.98 4.97
N LYS A 64 22.11 3.64 6.11
CA LYS A 64 22.44 2.40 6.85
C LYS A 64 22.15 1.15 6.02
N GLU A 65 20.99 1.14 5.36
CA GLU A 65 20.62 0.03 4.47
C GLU A 65 21.52 -0.02 3.23
N LEU A 66 21.81 1.13 2.65
CA LEU A 66 22.71 1.28 1.52
C LEU A 66 24.11 0.73 1.86
N PHE A 67 24.64 1.09 3.03
CA PHE A 67 25.91 0.59 3.51
C PHE A 67 25.92 -0.94 3.63
N ASN A 68 24.95 -1.50 4.34
CA ASN A 68 24.88 -2.94 4.61
C ASN A 68 24.65 -3.78 3.33
N ASN A 69 23.81 -3.28 2.40
CA ASN A 69 23.40 -4.07 1.24
C ASN A 69 24.29 -3.86 0.01
N HIS A 70 24.98 -2.73 -0.10
CA HIS A 70 25.81 -2.42 -1.27
C HIS A 70 27.25 -2.05 -0.94
N ILE A 71 27.49 -1.10 -0.05
CA ILE A 71 28.85 -0.58 0.18
C ILE A 71 29.74 -1.65 0.78
N ALA A 72 29.36 -2.26 1.90
CA ALA A 72 30.17 -3.28 2.58
C ALA A 72 30.43 -4.52 1.69
N PRO A 73 29.42 -5.10 0.99
CA PRO A 73 29.67 -6.17 0.02
C PRO A 73 30.56 -5.75 -1.15
N LEU A 74 30.45 -4.52 -1.66
CA LEU A 74 31.30 -4.02 -2.73
C LEU A 74 32.74 -3.79 -2.25
N MET A 75 32.95 -3.37 -0.99
CA MET A 75 34.31 -3.27 -0.41
C MET A 75 35.02 -4.61 -0.44
N GLN A 76 34.34 -5.70 -0.11
CA GLN A 76 34.89 -7.06 -0.20
C GLN A 76 35.12 -7.47 -1.66
N MET A 77 34.15 -7.26 -2.52
CA MET A 77 34.15 -7.67 -3.92
C MET A 77 35.22 -6.94 -4.74
N LEU A 78 35.42 -5.65 -4.48
CA LEU A 78 36.30 -4.77 -5.25
C LEU A 78 37.66 -4.53 -4.58
N ALA A 79 38.00 -5.28 -3.52
CA ALA A 79 39.27 -5.14 -2.82
C ALA A 79 40.49 -5.26 -3.80
N GLY A 80 41.20 -4.13 -4.00
CA GLY A 80 42.32 -3.97 -4.95
C GLY A 80 41.90 -3.91 -6.44
N VAL A 81 40.62 -3.73 -6.76
CA VAL A 81 40.10 -3.41 -8.10
C VAL A 81 39.71 -1.95 -8.16
N ALA A 82 39.02 -1.46 -7.12
CA ALA A 82 38.62 -0.08 -6.99
C ALA A 82 38.83 0.42 -5.55
N GLU A 83 38.99 1.72 -5.38
CA GLU A 83 39.22 2.38 -4.09
C GLU A 83 37.90 2.93 -3.56
N TYR A 84 37.52 2.60 -2.31
CA TYR A 84 36.41 3.24 -1.65
C TYR A 84 36.83 4.51 -0.93
N ARG A 85 36.22 5.62 -1.27
CA ARG A 85 36.42 6.94 -0.66
C ARG A 85 35.25 7.26 0.26
N SER A 86 35.46 7.09 1.55
CA SER A 86 34.40 7.22 2.55
C SER A 86 33.85 8.65 2.68
N MET A 87 34.70 9.66 2.54
CA MET A 87 34.29 11.08 2.59
C MET A 87 33.36 11.45 1.41
N ASP A 88 33.69 10.93 0.22
CA ASP A 88 32.93 11.21 -1.01
C ASP A 88 31.80 10.19 -1.22
N LYS A 89 31.71 9.17 -0.36
CA LYS A 89 30.74 8.06 -0.48
C LYS A 89 30.73 7.43 -1.88
N LEU A 90 31.91 7.11 -2.42
CA LEU A 90 32.02 6.53 -3.76
C LEU A 90 33.15 5.50 -3.87
N PHE A 91 32.98 4.57 -4.84
CA PHE A 91 34.12 3.80 -5.37
C PHE A 91 34.69 4.49 -6.60
N ARG A 92 36.04 4.53 -6.67
CA ARG A 92 36.77 5.01 -7.84
C ARG A 92 37.57 3.87 -8.46
N PHE A 93 37.34 3.66 -9.75
CA PHE A 93 38.07 2.68 -10.55
C PHE A 93 39.29 3.32 -11.22
N PRO A 94 40.35 2.53 -11.54
CA PRO A 94 41.52 3.05 -12.22
C PRO A 94 41.25 3.75 -13.54
N GLY A 95 40.20 3.34 -14.27
CA GLY A 95 39.75 3.96 -15.51
C GLY A 95 38.98 5.27 -15.31
N GLY A 96 38.89 5.81 -14.10
CA GLY A 96 38.19 7.05 -13.79
C GLY A 96 36.68 6.89 -13.54
N SER A 97 36.12 5.71 -13.78
CA SER A 97 34.70 5.41 -13.49
C SER A 97 34.42 5.47 -12.00
N THR A 98 33.19 5.84 -11.62
CA THR A 98 32.80 5.96 -10.21
C THR A 98 31.42 5.33 -9.95
N ILE A 99 31.27 4.74 -8.76
CA ILE A 99 29.95 4.33 -8.21
C ILE A 99 29.71 5.21 -7.00
N HIS A 100 28.75 6.12 -7.10
CA HIS A 100 28.30 7.02 -6.05
C HIS A 100 27.16 6.38 -5.25
N PHE A 101 27.05 6.74 -3.96
CA PHE A 101 26.03 6.25 -3.07
C PHE A 101 25.25 7.41 -2.48
N GLY A 102 23.93 7.40 -2.72
CA GLY A 102 22.99 8.38 -2.22
C GLY A 102 21.82 7.74 -1.50
N TYR A 103 21.07 8.52 -0.73
CA TYR A 103 19.87 8.08 -0.05
C TYR A 103 18.80 9.18 -0.13
N CYS A 104 17.52 8.82 0.10
CA CYS A 104 16.44 9.77 0.22
C CYS A 104 15.41 9.21 1.21
N ALA A 105 15.42 9.72 2.44
CA ALA A 105 14.48 9.35 3.50
C ALA A 105 13.37 10.39 3.69
N CYS A 106 13.65 11.65 3.29
CA CYS A 106 12.72 12.79 3.36
C CYS A 106 13.05 13.80 2.24
N ASP A 107 12.16 14.79 2.03
CA ASP A 107 12.29 15.80 0.97
C ASP A 107 13.58 16.60 1.07
N ALA A 108 14.06 16.86 2.29
CA ALA A 108 15.33 17.60 2.50
C ALA A 108 16.54 16.87 1.90
N ASP A 109 16.50 15.55 1.80
CA ASP A 109 17.59 14.76 1.23
C ASP A 109 17.74 14.96 -0.29
N LEU A 110 16.71 15.47 -0.99
CA LEU A 110 16.78 15.77 -2.42
C LEU A 110 17.81 16.84 -2.75
N GLY A 111 18.12 17.72 -1.79
CA GLY A 111 19.14 18.75 -1.94
C GLY A 111 20.52 18.21 -2.35
N GLN A 112 20.88 16.99 -1.94
CA GLN A 112 22.15 16.36 -2.28
C GLN A 112 22.32 16.05 -3.78
N TYR A 113 21.21 15.97 -4.53
CA TYR A 113 21.20 15.66 -5.97
C TYR A 113 21.19 16.93 -6.84
N GLN A 114 20.92 18.11 -6.26
CA GLN A 114 20.87 19.35 -7.01
C GLN A 114 22.23 19.65 -7.69
N GLY A 115 22.20 19.83 -9.01
CA GLY A 115 23.40 20.06 -9.80
C GLY A 115 24.26 18.82 -10.08
N ALA A 116 23.88 17.65 -9.57
CA ALA A 116 24.58 16.40 -9.85
C ALA A 116 24.28 15.90 -11.28
N GLU A 117 25.23 15.13 -11.83
CA GLU A 117 25.09 14.47 -13.13
C GLU A 117 25.61 13.04 -13.04
N TYR A 118 24.76 12.09 -13.41
CA TYR A 118 25.06 10.67 -13.47
C TYR A 118 24.70 10.11 -14.85
N ASP A 119 25.38 9.05 -15.25
CA ASP A 119 25.08 8.35 -16.50
C ASP A 119 24.06 7.23 -16.28
N VAL A 120 24.19 6.51 -15.17
CA VAL A 120 23.30 5.42 -14.82
C VAL A 120 22.92 5.51 -13.34
N TRP A 121 21.64 5.33 -13.08
CA TRP A 121 21.10 5.29 -11.72
C TRP A 121 20.49 3.93 -11.41
N PHE A 122 20.75 3.42 -10.22
CA PHE A 122 20.11 2.26 -9.61
C PHE A 122 19.36 2.70 -8.37
N ALA A 123 18.03 2.67 -8.40
CA ALA A 123 17.18 2.85 -7.23
C ALA A 123 16.87 1.45 -6.65
N ASP A 124 17.58 1.07 -5.59
CA ASP A 124 17.35 -0.23 -4.94
C ASP A 124 16.21 -0.12 -3.94
N GLU A 125 15.27 -1.07 -4.02
CA GLU A 125 13.97 -1.03 -3.34
C GLU A 125 13.18 0.25 -3.65
N ALA A 126 13.07 0.56 -4.93
CA ALA A 126 12.51 1.81 -5.43
C ALA A 126 11.05 2.05 -5.00
N GLY A 127 10.27 1.01 -4.70
CA GLY A 127 8.93 1.15 -4.14
C GLY A 127 8.86 1.90 -2.81
N GLN A 128 9.99 2.08 -2.11
CA GLN A 128 10.06 2.85 -0.86
C GLN A 128 10.24 4.36 -1.07
N PHE A 129 10.40 4.81 -2.33
CA PHE A 129 10.52 6.23 -2.67
C PHE A 129 9.16 6.76 -3.11
N LYS A 130 8.87 8.02 -2.78
CA LYS A 130 7.75 8.77 -3.36
C LYS A 130 8.02 9.02 -4.85
N GLU A 131 6.96 9.13 -5.64
CA GLU A 131 7.05 9.41 -7.09
C GLU A 131 7.85 10.68 -7.38
N GLU A 132 7.58 11.77 -6.65
CA GLU A 132 8.27 13.05 -6.81
C GLU A 132 9.79 12.94 -6.58
N TRP A 133 10.22 12.07 -5.67
CA TRP A 133 11.65 11.82 -5.43
C TRP A 133 12.29 11.08 -6.60
N LEU A 134 11.57 10.08 -7.13
CA LEU A 134 12.05 9.31 -8.29
C LEU A 134 12.23 10.20 -9.51
N VAL A 135 11.26 11.06 -9.82
CA VAL A 135 11.31 12.00 -10.94
C VAL A 135 12.47 13.00 -10.78
N GLN A 136 12.65 13.58 -9.58
CA GLN A 136 13.72 14.55 -9.32
C GLN A 136 15.11 13.93 -9.39
N ILE A 137 15.30 12.70 -8.89
CA ILE A 137 16.60 12.02 -8.97
C ILE A 137 16.87 11.57 -10.41
N ASP A 138 15.86 11.09 -11.15
CA ASP A 138 16.01 10.69 -12.57
C ASP A 138 16.44 11.88 -13.45
N ALA A 139 16.00 13.10 -13.15
CA ALA A 139 16.45 14.30 -13.84
C ALA A 139 17.98 14.55 -13.75
N CYS A 140 18.68 13.89 -12.83
CA CYS A 140 20.13 13.89 -12.72
C CYS A 140 20.81 12.88 -13.65
N VAL A 141 20.04 11.98 -14.31
CA VAL A 141 20.56 10.99 -15.27
C VAL A 141 20.72 11.66 -16.63
N ARG A 142 21.74 12.48 -16.73
CA ARG A 142 22.02 13.37 -17.89
C ARG A 142 23.51 13.51 -18.14
N GLY A 143 23.87 14.24 -19.19
CA GLY A 143 25.25 14.60 -19.54
C GLY A 143 25.49 14.51 -21.05
N VAL A 144 26.46 15.27 -21.53
CA VAL A 144 26.79 15.40 -22.96
C VAL A 144 27.80 14.35 -23.48
N ASN A 145 28.06 13.31 -22.72
CA ASN A 145 28.93 12.19 -23.09
C ASN A 145 28.15 11.07 -23.83
N ALA A 146 28.90 10.14 -24.44
CA ALA A 146 28.33 9.01 -25.19
C ALA A 146 27.96 7.80 -24.32
N PHE A 147 28.01 7.93 -22.99
CA PHE A 147 27.65 6.83 -22.09
C PHE A 147 26.13 6.58 -22.08
N PRO A 148 25.68 5.35 -21.83
CA PRO A 148 24.24 5.06 -21.71
C PRO A 148 23.62 5.88 -20.59
N LYS A 149 22.44 6.45 -20.84
CA LYS A 149 21.60 7.10 -19.84
C LYS A 149 20.46 6.15 -19.50
N ARG A 150 20.53 5.53 -18.31
CA ARG A 150 19.57 4.48 -17.90
C ARG A 150 19.30 4.53 -16.42
N THR A 151 18.06 4.18 -16.08
CA THR A 151 17.62 3.99 -14.69
C THR A 151 17.14 2.56 -14.48
N TYR A 152 17.66 1.94 -13.45
CA TYR A 152 17.30 0.58 -13.03
C TYR A 152 16.61 0.65 -11.68
N TYR A 153 15.37 0.17 -11.61
CA TYR A 153 14.57 0.08 -10.40
C TYR A 153 14.52 -1.34 -9.90
N THR A 154 14.95 -1.61 -8.66
CA THR A 154 14.59 -2.89 -8.07
C THR A 154 13.29 -2.76 -7.30
N LEU A 155 12.37 -3.68 -7.52
CA LEU A 155 10.99 -3.54 -7.13
C LEU A 155 10.50 -4.70 -6.27
N ASN A 156 9.68 -4.35 -5.28
CA ASN A 156 8.74 -5.23 -4.60
C ASN A 156 7.39 -4.52 -4.55
N PRO A 157 6.26 -5.24 -4.56
CA PRO A 157 4.95 -4.65 -4.30
C PRO A 157 4.90 -4.01 -2.90
N GLY A 158 4.25 -2.84 -2.80
CA GLY A 158 4.12 -2.07 -1.56
C GLY A 158 5.04 -0.85 -1.48
N GLY A 159 4.77 0.01 -0.49
CA GLY A 159 5.46 1.28 -0.27
C GLY A 159 4.89 2.46 -1.07
N PRO A 160 5.36 3.70 -0.78
CA PRO A 160 4.82 4.92 -1.38
C PRO A 160 4.87 4.97 -2.92
N GLY A 161 5.89 4.38 -3.53
CA GLY A 161 6.03 4.31 -4.99
C GLY A 161 5.26 3.17 -5.65
N HIS A 162 4.46 2.39 -4.90
CA HIS A 162 3.78 1.22 -5.45
C HIS A 162 2.90 1.55 -6.67
N GLY A 163 2.05 2.56 -6.55
CA GLY A 163 1.14 3.00 -7.62
C GLY A 163 1.88 3.39 -8.90
N TYR A 164 2.95 4.18 -8.76
CA TYR A 164 3.81 4.60 -9.86
C TYR A 164 4.41 3.40 -10.62
N PHE A 165 5.02 2.47 -9.90
CA PHE A 165 5.65 1.30 -10.54
C PHE A 165 4.63 0.31 -11.08
N LYS A 166 3.48 0.12 -10.41
CA LYS A 166 2.39 -0.73 -10.92
C LYS A 166 1.87 -0.18 -12.25
N ARG A 167 1.59 1.13 -12.32
CA ARG A 167 1.15 1.81 -13.54
C ARG A 167 2.13 1.60 -14.71
N LEU A 168 3.43 1.86 -14.48
CA LEU A 168 4.45 1.82 -15.55
C LEU A 168 4.81 0.41 -15.99
N PHE A 169 5.06 -0.50 -15.05
CA PHE A 169 5.69 -1.78 -15.36
C PHE A 169 4.72 -2.96 -15.38
N VAL A 170 3.61 -2.89 -14.65
CA VAL A 170 2.64 -3.99 -14.56
C VAL A 170 1.43 -3.73 -15.45
N ASP A 171 0.76 -2.60 -15.24
CA ASP A 171 -0.44 -2.23 -16.00
C ASP A 171 -0.08 -1.66 -17.39
N ARG A 172 1.18 -1.20 -17.56
CA ARG A 172 1.70 -0.57 -18.78
C ARG A 172 0.82 0.59 -19.26
N HIS A 173 0.40 1.40 -18.30
CA HIS A 173 -0.42 2.58 -18.56
C HIS A 173 0.49 3.81 -18.55
N PHE A 174 0.71 4.40 -19.71
CA PHE A 174 1.64 5.50 -19.92
C PHE A 174 0.89 6.81 -20.13
N THR A 175 1.49 7.91 -19.68
CA THR A 175 1.04 9.27 -19.95
C THR A 175 1.46 9.71 -21.36
N GLU A 176 1.04 10.91 -21.80
CA GLU A 176 1.37 11.41 -23.14
C GLU A 176 2.88 11.62 -23.35
N ASP A 177 3.63 11.94 -22.28
CA ASP A 177 5.07 12.18 -22.32
C ASP A 177 5.91 10.91 -22.11
N GLU A 178 5.29 9.79 -21.79
CA GLU A 178 5.95 8.51 -21.55
C GLU A 178 5.89 7.60 -22.79
N HIS A 179 7.04 7.10 -23.23
CA HIS A 179 7.14 6.24 -24.41
C HIS A 179 7.25 4.78 -23.99
N PRO A 180 6.26 3.91 -24.32
CA PRO A 180 6.23 2.50 -23.90
C PRO A 180 7.50 1.70 -24.23
N GLU A 181 8.20 2.07 -25.32
CA GLU A 181 9.45 1.48 -25.76
C GLU A 181 10.65 1.77 -24.86
N ASP A 182 10.54 2.77 -23.96
CA ASP A 182 11.60 3.09 -23.00
C ASP A 182 11.57 2.18 -21.76
N TYR A 183 10.49 1.39 -21.56
CA TYR A 183 10.24 0.66 -20.33
C TYR A 183 10.30 -0.84 -20.53
N ALA A 184 11.09 -1.52 -19.70
CA ALA A 184 11.12 -2.98 -19.62
C ALA A 184 10.95 -3.46 -18.18
N PHE A 185 10.16 -4.52 -17.98
CA PHE A 185 9.98 -5.16 -16.67
C PHE A 185 10.41 -6.63 -16.73
N ILE A 186 11.28 -7.02 -15.79
CA ILE A 186 11.73 -8.39 -15.62
C ILE A 186 11.29 -8.85 -14.24
N GLN A 187 10.20 -9.61 -14.20
CA GLN A 187 9.73 -10.21 -12.95
C GLN A 187 10.69 -11.31 -12.50
N ALA A 188 11.09 -11.27 -11.23
CA ALA A 188 11.97 -12.24 -10.60
C ALA A 188 11.42 -12.66 -9.22
N LEU A 189 11.20 -13.97 -9.07
CA LEU A 189 10.73 -14.61 -7.84
C LEU A 189 11.88 -15.27 -7.10
N CYS A 190 11.66 -15.69 -5.85
CA CYS A 190 12.67 -16.45 -5.11
C CYS A 190 12.97 -17.80 -5.76
N THR A 191 12.00 -18.40 -6.45
CA THR A 191 12.15 -19.67 -7.17
C THR A 191 13.10 -19.57 -8.37
N ASP A 192 13.27 -18.37 -8.96
CA ASP A 192 14.23 -18.13 -10.03
C ASP A 192 15.69 -18.09 -9.50
N ASN A 193 15.86 -17.92 -8.19
CA ASN A 193 17.18 -17.84 -7.56
C ASN A 193 17.65 -19.21 -7.07
N HIS A 194 18.07 -20.05 -8.01
CA HIS A 194 18.54 -21.42 -7.73
C HIS A 194 19.66 -21.48 -6.70
N ALA A 195 20.57 -20.49 -6.67
CA ALA A 195 21.64 -20.43 -5.68
C ALA A 195 21.08 -20.25 -4.26
N LEU A 196 20.07 -19.40 -4.07
CA LEU A 196 19.40 -19.22 -2.79
C LEU A 196 18.62 -20.49 -2.41
N MET A 197 17.89 -21.08 -3.35
CA MET A 197 17.12 -22.32 -3.10
C MET A 197 18.04 -23.50 -2.72
N ALA A 198 19.20 -23.62 -3.35
CA ALA A 198 20.18 -24.64 -3.02
C ALA A 198 20.86 -24.41 -1.67
N SER A 199 21.22 -23.16 -1.34
CA SER A 199 21.88 -22.82 -0.08
C SER A 199 20.93 -22.78 1.12
N GLN A 200 19.66 -22.44 0.91
CA GLN A 200 18.64 -22.29 1.95
C GLN A 200 17.32 -22.94 1.55
N PRO A 201 17.22 -24.29 1.53
CA PRO A 201 15.97 -24.99 1.12
C PRO A 201 14.75 -24.65 1.98
N GLY A 202 14.96 -24.17 3.22
CA GLY A 202 13.90 -23.74 4.13
C GLY A 202 13.34 -22.35 3.85
N TYR A 203 13.98 -21.55 3.00
CA TYR A 203 13.58 -20.16 2.76
C TYR A 203 12.18 -20.04 2.14
N LEU A 204 11.87 -20.89 1.16
CA LEU A 204 10.54 -20.94 0.55
C LEU A 204 9.46 -21.22 1.59
N ARG A 205 9.67 -22.23 2.45
CA ARG A 205 8.73 -22.55 3.54
C ARG A 205 8.57 -21.42 4.55
N SER A 206 9.60 -20.60 4.75
CA SER A 206 9.50 -19.41 5.60
C SER A 206 8.60 -18.36 4.98
N LEU A 207 8.66 -18.14 3.66
CA LEU A 207 7.76 -17.24 2.93
C LEU A 207 6.31 -17.77 2.89
N GLU A 208 6.12 -19.08 2.78
CA GLU A 208 4.79 -19.72 2.79
C GLU A 208 4.04 -19.52 4.12
N LYS A 209 4.78 -19.38 5.24
CA LYS A 209 4.21 -19.15 6.58
C LYS A 209 3.82 -17.70 6.84
N LEU A 210 4.17 -16.78 5.96
CA LEU A 210 3.81 -15.37 6.10
C LEU A 210 2.29 -15.17 6.06
N PRO A 211 1.77 -14.11 6.68
CA PRO A 211 0.39 -13.67 6.50
C PRO A 211 0.03 -13.58 5.02
N TYR A 212 -1.24 -13.79 4.70
CA TYR A 212 -1.73 -13.92 3.32
C TYR A 212 -1.18 -12.83 2.38
N LYS A 213 -1.26 -11.56 2.76
CA LYS A 213 -0.81 -10.42 1.96
C LYS A 213 0.69 -10.41 1.70
N LEU A 214 1.47 -10.55 2.76
CA LEU A 214 2.94 -10.65 2.63
C LEU A 214 3.34 -11.82 1.76
N ARG A 215 2.63 -12.94 1.86
CA ARG A 215 2.87 -14.11 1.01
C ARG A 215 2.53 -13.81 -0.44
N GLN A 216 1.40 -13.14 -0.73
CA GLN A 216 1.03 -12.75 -2.10
C GLN A 216 2.07 -11.82 -2.72
N SER A 217 2.51 -10.81 -1.99
CA SER A 217 3.49 -9.84 -2.50
C SER A 217 4.92 -10.38 -2.50
N TRP A 218 5.40 -11.01 -1.42
CA TRP A 218 6.82 -11.38 -1.27
C TRP A 218 7.18 -12.72 -1.90
N LEU A 219 6.25 -13.68 -1.94
CA LEU A 219 6.47 -14.99 -2.55
C LEU A 219 6.04 -15.01 -4.01
N TYR A 220 4.82 -14.56 -4.29
CA TYR A 220 4.23 -14.65 -5.61
C TYR A 220 4.39 -13.39 -6.47
N GLY A 221 4.89 -12.29 -5.88
CA GLY A 221 5.10 -11.04 -6.61
C GLY A 221 3.81 -10.41 -7.14
N ARG A 222 2.69 -10.58 -6.41
CA ARG A 222 1.40 -10.00 -6.76
C ARG A 222 1.38 -8.52 -6.44
N TRP A 223 0.95 -7.71 -7.39
CA TRP A 223 0.89 -6.25 -7.27
C TRP A 223 -0.48 -5.73 -6.83
N ASP A 224 -1.49 -6.58 -6.84
CA ASP A 224 -2.85 -6.19 -6.44
C ASP A 224 -3.11 -6.39 -4.94
N VAL A 225 -2.19 -7.04 -4.23
CA VAL A 225 -2.29 -7.34 -2.80
C VAL A 225 -0.96 -7.06 -2.12
N TYR A 226 -0.89 -6.05 -1.27
CA TYR A 226 0.34 -5.66 -0.57
C TYR A 226 0.06 -5.14 0.84
N GLU A 227 1.10 -5.05 1.67
CA GLU A 227 1.03 -4.51 3.03
C GLU A 227 1.00 -2.98 3.00
N GLY A 228 0.15 -2.37 3.85
CA GLY A 228 -0.03 -0.91 3.93
C GLY A 228 -1.21 -0.37 3.11
N GLN A 229 -1.93 -1.22 2.39
CA GLN A 229 -3.16 -0.83 1.70
C GLN A 229 -4.26 -0.50 2.72
N PHE A 230 -4.85 0.69 2.61
CA PHE A 230 -5.87 1.16 3.54
C PHE A 230 -7.19 0.38 3.40
N PHE A 231 -7.71 0.24 2.18
CA PHE A 231 -8.92 -0.56 1.89
C PHE A 231 -8.56 -1.97 1.45
N GLU A 232 -8.15 -2.77 2.42
CA GLU A 232 -7.67 -4.15 2.21
C GLU A 232 -8.73 -5.09 1.67
N GLU A 233 -10.00 -4.79 1.91
CA GLU A 233 -11.15 -5.59 1.52
C GLU A 233 -11.44 -5.49 0.03
N PHE A 234 -11.06 -4.34 -0.61
CA PHE A 234 -11.39 -4.10 -2.00
C PHE A 234 -10.71 -5.12 -2.93
N THR A 235 -11.52 -5.78 -3.73
CA THR A 235 -11.08 -6.82 -4.65
C THR A 235 -11.72 -6.60 -6.01
N ASP A 236 -10.91 -6.62 -7.06
CA ASP A 236 -11.33 -6.67 -8.46
C ASP A 236 -10.93 -8.03 -9.02
N ASP A 237 -11.90 -8.96 -9.13
CA ASP A 237 -11.68 -10.31 -9.67
C ASP A 237 -12.59 -10.57 -10.86
N PRO A 238 -12.08 -10.46 -12.10
CA PRO A 238 -12.86 -10.68 -13.31
C PRO A 238 -13.50 -12.07 -13.41
N ALA A 239 -12.93 -13.09 -12.74
CA ALA A 239 -13.50 -14.43 -12.74
C ALA A 239 -14.87 -14.50 -12.03
N HIS A 240 -15.12 -13.52 -11.14
CA HIS A 240 -16.31 -13.46 -10.31
C HIS A 240 -17.29 -12.32 -10.66
N TYR A 241 -17.13 -11.65 -11.79
CA TYR A 241 -18.05 -10.57 -12.20
C TYR A 241 -19.50 -11.03 -12.39
N GLN A 242 -19.72 -12.30 -12.78
CA GLN A 242 -21.03 -12.87 -13.05
C GLN A 242 -21.74 -13.35 -11.79
N ASP A 243 -21.04 -14.04 -10.90
CA ASP A 243 -21.59 -14.58 -9.65
C ASP A 243 -21.56 -13.57 -8.51
N ARG A 244 -20.82 -12.44 -8.69
CA ARG A 244 -20.72 -11.30 -7.76
C ARG A 244 -20.21 -11.68 -6.36
N ARG A 245 -19.38 -12.73 -6.26
CA ARG A 245 -18.85 -13.23 -5.00
C ARG A 245 -17.36 -12.97 -4.93
N TYR A 246 -16.88 -12.54 -3.76
CA TYR A 246 -15.46 -12.24 -3.51
C TYR A 246 -14.88 -11.19 -4.49
N THR A 247 -15.74 -10.36 -5.10
CA THR A 247 -15.37 -9.23 -5.94
C THR A 247 -16.27 -8.04 -5.65
N HIS A 248 -15.73 -6.83 -5.77
CA HIS A 248 -16.52 -5.59 -5.69
C HIS A 248 -16.85 -5.06 -7.08
N VAL A 249 -16.02 -5.38 -8.07
CA VAL A 249 -16.23 -4.94 -9.44
C VAL A 249 -17.14 -5.92 -10.16
N ILE A 250 -18.14 -5.39 -10.86
CA ILE A 250 -19.13 -6.18 -11.60
C ILE A 250 -19.46 -5.55 -12.95
N ASP A 251 -20.01 -6.37 -13.84
CA ASP A 251 -20.55 -5.87 -15.11
C ASP A 251 -21.76 -4.98 -14.89
N PRO A 252 -21.89 -3.86 -15.64
CA PRO A 252 -23.08 -3.00 -15.60
C PRO A 252 -24.34 -3.77 -15.97
N PHE A 253 -25.43 -3.49 -15.24
CA PHE A 253 -26.76 -4.00 -15.52
C PHE A 253 -27.81 -2.88 -15.45
N ASP A 254 -29.03 -3.11 -15.93
CA ASP A 254 -30.08 -2.10 -15.91
C ASP A 254 -30.62 -1.89 -14.50
N ILE A 255 -30.60 -0.64 -14.03
CA ILE A 255 -30.98 -0.28 -12.66
C ILE A 255 -32.52 -0.25 -12.54
N PRO A 256 -33.12 -1.11 -11.69
CA PRO A 256 -34.56 -1.14 -11.49
C PRO A 256 -35.13 0.24 -11.09
N ALA A 257 -36.28 0.58 -11.62
CA ALA A 257 -36.92 1.90 -11.40
C ALA A 257 -37.21 2.20 -9.91
N GLY A 258 -37.47 1.16 -9.11
CA GLY A 258 -37.77 1.30 -7.68
C GLY A 258 -36.53 1.53 -6.79
N TRP A 259 -35.31 1.39 -7.31
CA TRP A 259 -34.10 1.62 -6.52
C TRP A 259 -33.88 3.13 -6.34
N LYS A 260 -33.37 3.52 -5.18
CA LYS A 260 -33.06 4.93 -4.90
C LYS A 260 -31.71 5.30 -5.49
N LEU A 261 -31.67 6.49 -6.11
CA LEU A 261 -30.44 7.03 -6.67
C LEU A 261 -29.86 8.13 -5.79
N TYR A 262 -28.53 8.12 -5.68
CA TYR A 262 -27.76 9.12 -4.97
C TYR A 262 -26.64 9.65 -5.86
N ARG A 263 -26.18 10.85 -5.55
CA ARG A 263 -24.97 11.45 -6.09
C ARG A 263 -24.14 11.94 -4.92
N SER A 264 -22.86 11.61 -4.89
CA SER A 264 -21.87 12.17 -3.97
C SER A 264 -20.85 13.00 -4.72
N PHE A 265 -20.29 14.00 -4.06
CA PHE A 265 -19.40 14.95 -4.72
C PHE A 265 -18.29 15.43 -3.76
N ASP A 266 -17.06 15.42 -4.26
CA ASP A 266 -15.88 16.01 -3.67
C ASP A 266 -15.27 17.02 -4.64
N TRP A 267 -15.01 18.25 -4.17
CA TRP A 267 -14.53 19.35 -5.02
C TRP A 267 -13.03 19.37 -5.13
N GLY A 268 -12.51 19.56 -6.34
CA GLY A 268 -11.11 19.85 -6.62
C GLY A 268 -10.96 20.74 -7.86
N TYR A 269 -9.91 21.57 -7.87
CA TYR A 269 -9.54 22.42 -9.01
C TYR A 269 -8.14 22.08 -9.52
N HIS A 270 -7.13 22.20 -8.66
CA HIS A 270 -5.75 21.75 -8.94
C HIS A 270 -5.62 20.25 -8.75
N ARG A 271 -6.32 19.69 -7.79
CA ARG A 271 -6.53 18.26 -7.58
C ARG A 271 -7.81 17.83 -8.30
N PRO A 272 -7.96 16.56 -8.64
CA PRO A 272 -9.19 16.06 -9.26
C PRO A 272 -10.42 16.31 -8.40
N PHE A 273 -11.56 16.68 -9.03
CA PHE A 273 -12.86 16.53 -8.39
C PHE A 273 -13.38 15.12 -8.64
N SER A 274 -14.24 14.63 -7.75
CA SER A 274 -14.94 13.36 -7.91
C SER A 274 -16.45 13.51 -7.77
N CYS A 275 -17.20 12.94 -8.70
CA CYS A 275 -18.65 12.80 -8.64
C CYS A 275 -19.04 11.36 -8.91
N GLY A 276 -19.65 10.69 -7.94
CA GLY A 276 -20.14 9.32 -8.07
C GLY A 276 -21.65 9.25 -8.04
N TRP A 277 -22.25 8.42 -8.92
CA TRP A 277 -23.65 8.10 -8.87
C TRP A 277 -23.85 6.67 -8.35
N TRP A 278 -24.81 6.54 -7.45
CA TRP A 278 -25.07 5.34 -6.69
C TRP A 278 -26.50 4.89 -6.84
N ALA A 279 -26.73 3.61 -7.02
CA ALA A 279 -28.02 2.98 -6.85
C ALA A 279 -28.03 2.16 -5.56
N VAL A 280 -29.14 2.15 -4.83
CA VAL A 280 -29.28 1.36 -3.61
C VAL A 280 -30.51 0.48 -3.74
N ASP A 281 -30.32 -0.83 -3.59
CA ASP A 281 -31.40 -1.81 -3.67
C ASP A 281 -32.26 -1.86 -2.39
N TYR A 282 -33.22 -2.80 -2.35
CA TYR A 282 -34.14 -2.95 -1.23
C TYR A 282 -33.48 -3.51 0.02
N ASP A 283 -32.34 -4.23 -0.14
CA ASP A 283 -31.57 -4.82 0.96
C ASP A 283 -30.51 -3.83 1.49
N GLY A 284 -30.39 -2.67 0.86
CA GLY A 284 -29.44 -1.61 1.26
C GLY A 284 -28.04 -1.78 0.67
N VAL A 285 -27.86 -2.72 -0.26
CA VAL A 285 -26.60 -2.87 -1.00
C VAL A 285 -26.45 -1.67 -1.94
N ALA A 286 -25.27 -1.08 -1.91
CA ALA A 286 -24.93 0.09 -2.73
C ALA A 286 -24.20 -0.34 -4.01
N TYR A 287 -24.51 0.28 -5.12
CA TYR A 287 -23.89 0.07 -6.41
C TYR A 287 -23.40 1.42 -6.94
N ARG A 288 -22.07 1.59 -7.08
CA ARG A 288 -21.50 2.72 -7.80
C ARG A 288 -21.67 2.46 -9.30
N ILE A 289 -22.61 3.17 -9.92
CA ILE A 289 -23.05 2.86 -11.29
C ILE A 289 -22.40 3.73 -12.36
N LEU A 290 -21.93 4.91 -11.96
CA LEU A 290 -21.29 5.88 -12.86
C LEU A 290 -20.38 6.80 -12.05
N GLU A 291 -19.39 7.39 -12.72
CA GLU A 291 -18.54 8.43 -12.16
C GLU A 291 -18.20 9.51 -13.19
N LEU A 292 -17.93 10.72 -12.70
CA LEU A 292 -17.26 11.79 -13.42
C LEU A 292 -16.06 12.21 -12.57
N TYR A 293 -14.87 11.96 -13.08
CA TYR A 293 -13.62 12.21 -12.37
C TYR A 293 -12.78 13.22 -13.11
N GLY A 294 -12.44 14.32 -12.45
CA GLY A 294 -11.79 15.47 -13.06
C GLY A 294 -10.28 15.41 -13.05
N CYS A 295 -9.69 14.36 -13.63
CA CYS A 295 -8.25 14.15 -13.74
C CYS A 295 -7.78 14.41 -15.17
N THR A 296 -6.59 14.99 -15.36
CA THR A 296 -5.96 15.22 -16.68
C THR A 296 -5.46 13.94 -17.35
N GLY A 297 -5.22 12.90 -16.60
CA GLY A 297 -4.49 11.68 -17.00
C GLY A 297 -3.20 11.52 -16.21
N GLU A 298 -2.62 12.62 -15.74
CA GLU A 298 -1.55 12.59 -14.74
C GLU A 298 -2.13 12.29 -13.36
N PRO A 299 -1.50 11.40 -12.57
CA PRO A 299 -1.97 11.05 -11.24
C PRO A 299 -2.16 12.30 -10.36
N ASN A 300 -3.33 12.40 -9.72
CA ASN A 300 -3.66 13.45 -8.77
C ASN A 300 -3.60 14.89 -9.32
N GLU A 301 -3.67 15.07 -10.65
CA GLU A 301 -3.75 16.37 -11.31
C GLU A 301 -5.15 16.67 -11.84
N GLY A 302 -5.76 17.78 -11.34
CA GLY A 302 -7.11 18.20 -11.73
C GLY A 302 -7.17 18.90 -13.09
N VAL A 303 -8.28 18.67 -13.83
CA VAL A 303 -8.54 19.31 -15.14
C VAL A 303 -8.76 20.82 -15.07
N ARG A 304 -8.77 21.41 -13.88
CA ARG A 304 -8.96 22.87 -13.63
C ARG A 304 -10.25 23.43 -14.21
N TRP A 305 -11.31 22.62 -14.21
CA TRP A 305 -12.63 23.09 -14.60
C TRP A 305 -13.22 24.02 -13.54
N THR A 306 -13.88 25.07 -13.99
CA THR A 306 -14.65 25.94 -13.08
C THR A 306 -15.88 25.23 -12.54
N PRO A 307 -16.46 25.67 -11.41
CA PRO A 307 -17.71 25.11 -10.89
C PRO A 307 -18.83 25.08 -11.93
N ASP A 308 -18.96 26.13 -12.75
CA ASP A 308 -19.94 26.16 -13.85
C ASP A 308 -19.76 25.02 -14.85
N GLN A 309 -18.51 24.75 -15.26
CA GLN A 309 -18.20 23.66 -16.20
C GLN A 309 -18.52 22.30 -15.61
N VAL A 310 -18.16 22.09 -14.34
CA VAL A 310 -18.40 20.82 -13.64
C VAL A 310 -19.89 20.54 -13.52
N PHE A 311 -20.67 21.52 -13.02
CA PHE A 311 -22.10 21.30 -12.79
C PHE A 311 -22.93 21.31 -14.06
N ALA A 312 -22.56 22.06 -15.10
CA ALA A 312 -23.12 21.90 -16.43
C ALA A 312 -22.95 20.47 -16.96
N LYS A 313 -21.75 19.88 -16.76
CA LYS A 313 -21.50 18.50 -17.17
C LYS A 313 -22.26 17.48 -16.35
N ILE A 314 -22.35 17.64 -15.02
CA ILE A 314 -23.17 16.79 -14.14
C ILE A 314 -24.65 16.86 -14.57
N HIS A 315 -25.20 18.04 -14.79
CA HIS A 315 -26.59 18.22 -15.24
C HIS A 315 -26.87 17.53 -16.57
N ALA A 316 -25.94 17.66 -17.55
CA ALA A 316 -26.06 16.99 -18.84
C ALA A 316 -26.07 15.47 -18.70
N ILE A 317 -25.14 14.91 -17.89
CA ILE A 317 -25.10 13.47 -17.62
C ILE A 317 -26.41 12.98 -16.99
N GLU A 318 -26.93 13.70 -16.00
CA GLU A 318 -28.17 13.33 -15.33
C GLU A 318 -29.42 13.40 -16.24
N GLY A 319 -29.41 14.32 -17.22
CA GLY A 319 -30.48 14.44 -18.22
C GLY A 319 -30.44 13.38 -19.33
N GLU A 320 -29.27 12.89 -19.67
CA GLU A 320 -29.07 12.04 -20.86
C GLU A 320 -28.80 10.57 -20.53
N HIS A 321 -28.20 10.29 -19.35
CA HIS A 321 -27.73 8.94 -19.07
C HIS A 321 -28.87 7.98 -18.73
N ARG A 322 -28.94 6.81 -19.36
CA ARG A 322 -30.03 5.82 -19.26
C ARG A 322 -30.40 5.39 -17.83
N TYR A 323 -29.48 5.45 -16.88
CA TYR A 323 -29.74 5.10 -15.46
C TYR A 323 -30.33 6.27 -14.67
N LEU A 324 -30.13 7.51 -15.12
CA LEU A 324 -30.37 8.73 -14.34
C LEU A 324 -31.54 9.57 -14.87
N ALA A 325 -31.75 9.60 -16.20
CA ALA A 325 -32.69 10.46 -16.87
C ALA A 325 -34.11 10.32 -16.31
N GLY A 326 -34.69 11.47 -15.92
CA GLY A 326 -36.04 11.53 -15.35
C GLY A 326 -36.21 10.95 -13.95
N ARG A 327 -35.12 10.55 -13.27
CA ARG A 327 -35.20 9.99 -11.92
C ARG A 327 -34.81 11.01 -10.86
N LYS A 328 -35.36 10.85 -9.66
CA LYS A 328 -34.99 11.66 -8.51
C LYS A 328 -33.63 11.18 -7.96
N ILE A 329 -32.65 12.09 -7.91
CA ILE A 329 -31.31 11.85 -7.39
C ILE A 329 -31.11 12.65 -6.10
N LEU A 330 -30.66 12.03 -5.03
CA LEU A 330 -30.36 12.67 -3.75
C LEU A 330 -28.87 13.00 -3.72
N GLY A 331 -28.52 14.30 -3.64
CA GLY A 331 -27.13 14.76 -3.64
C GLY A 331 -26.56 14.94 -2.24
N VAL A 332 -25.32 14.52 -2.02
CA VAL A 332 -24.48 14.79 -0.83
C VAL A 332 -23.12 15.27 -1.29
N ALA A 333 -22.54 16.26 -0.61
CA ALA A 333 -21.22 16.77 -0.98
C ALA A 333 -20.40 17.19 0.25
N ASP A 334 -19.10 17.40 0.04
CA ASP A 334 -18.23 18.01 1.04
C ASP A 334 -18.86 19.32 1.53
N PRO A 335 -18.98 19.54 2.85
CA PRO A 335 -19.43 20.81 3.42
C PRO A 335 -18.63 22.03 2.95
N ALA A 336 -17.38 21.88 2.55
CA ALA A 336 -16.56 22.99 2.06
C ALA A 336 -17.15 23.69 0.82
N ILE A 337 -18.00 23.03 0.02
CA ILE A 337 -18.63 23.68 -1.16
C ILE A 337 -19.61 24.79 -0.81
N TRP A 338 -20.05 24.90 0.45
CA TRP A 338 -20.91 26.00 0.97
C TRP A 338 -20.12 27.20 1.48
N ASP A 339 -18.79 27.17 1.44
CA ASP A 339 -17.99 28.34 1.80
C ASP A 339 -18.17 29.46 0.75
N GLY A 340 -18.82 30.54 1.16
CA GLY A 340 -19.06 31.76 0.36
C GLY A 340 -18.10 32.90 0.68
N SER A 341 -17.03 32.68 1.41
CA SER A 341 -16.08 33.72 1.87
C SER A 341 -15.47 34.55 0.72
N THR A 342 -15.42 33.99 -0.49
CA THR A 342 -14.88 34.64 -1.69
C THR A 342 -15.95 35.13 -2.68
N GLY A 343 -17.24 35.07 -2.32
CA GLY A 343 -18.37 35.50 -3.17
C GLY A 343 -19.43 34.41 -3.23
N GLU A 344 -19.89 34.03 -4.44
CA GLU A 344 -20.83 32.92 -4.62
C GLU A 344 -20.19 31.58 -4.22
N SER A 345 -20.93 30.77 -3.45
CA SER A 345 -20.46 29.45 -3.08
C SER A 345 -20.51 28.47 -4.27
N ILE A 346 -19.70 27.40 -4.20
CA ILE A 346 -19.74 26.31 -5.19
C ILE A 346 -21.12 25.65 -5.18
N ALA A 347 -21.78 25.53 -4.00
CA ALA A 347 -23.11 24.98 -3.86
C ALA A 347 -24.19 25.86 -4.53
N ASP A 348 -24.05 27.20 -4.50
CA ASP A 348 -24.97 28.12 -5.20
C ASP A 348 -24.80 27.97 -6.71
N THR A 349 -23.58 27.84 -7.21
CA THR A 349 -23.30 27.55 -8.61
C THR A 349 -23.92 26.21 -9.03
N ALA A 350 -23.82 25.16 -8.22
CA ALA A 350 -24.48 23.89 -8.47
C ALA A 350 -26.01 24.03 -8.58
N ALA A 351 -26.62 24.80 -7.67
CA ALA A 351 -28.07 25.04 -7.66
C ALA A 351 -28.53 25.78 -8.92
N ARG A 352 -27.74 26.71 -9.46
CA ARG A 352 -28.05 27.39 -10.76
C ARG A 352 -28.13 26.38 -11.92
N HIS A 353 -27.33 25.33 -11.87
CA HIS A 353 -27.36 24.23 -12.84
C HIS A 353 -28.37 23.13 -12.48
N GLN A 354 -29.30 23.38 -11.52
CA GLN A 354 -30.31 22.42 -11.04
C GLN A 354 -29.72 21.16 -10.42
N VAL A 355 -28.46 21.25 -9.94
CA VAL A 355 -27.74 20.19 -9.24
C VAL A 355 -27.73 20.51 -7.75
N TYR A 356 -28.51 19.77 -6.95
CA TYR A 356 -28.72 20.08 -5.53
C TYR A 356 -28.02 19.09 -4.65
N PHE A 357 -27.36 19.61 -3.60
CA PHE A 357 -26.66 18.80 -2.60
C PHE A 357 -27.16 19.14 -1.19
N THR A 358 -26.92 18.19 -0.29
CA THR A 358 -26.96 18.38 1.16
C THR A 358 -25.56 18.23 1.72
N PRO A 359 -25.17 18.96 2.78
CA PRO A 359 -23.86 18.80 3.40
C PRO A 359 -23.66 17.37 3.92
N GLY A 360 -22.55 16.77 3.58
CA GLY A 360 -22.12 15.48 4.11
C GLY A 360 -21.57 15.60 5.52
N ASP A 361 -21.55 14.50 6.28
CA ASP A 361 -20.75 14.42 7.50
C ASP A 361 -19.29 14.17 7.10
N ASN A 362 -18.41 15.12 7.39
CA ASN A 362 -16.99 15.10 6.99
C ASN A 362 -16.07 14.42 8.00
N LYS A 363 -16.59 13.78 9.03
CA LYS A 363 -15.77 13.01 9.98
C LYS A 363 -15.05 11.85 9.28
N ARG A 364 -13.73 11.96 9.19
CA ARG A 364 -12.92 11.02 8.40
C ARG A 364 -12.97 9.59 8.95
N LEU A 365 -12.52 9.37 10.17
CA LEU A 365 -12.40 8.02 10.75
C LEU A 365 -13.72 7.25 10.78
N PRO A 366 -14.86 7.82 11.29
CA PRO A 366 -16.15 7.14 11.18
C PRO A 366 -16.56 6.85 9.73
N GLY A 367 -16.23 7.75 8.80
CA GLY A 367 -16.54 7.61 7.40
C GLY A 367 -15.77 6.48 6.73
N TRP A 368 -14.48 6.37 7.01
CA TRP A 368 -13.66 5.25 6.55
C TRP A 368 -14.20 3.92 7.06
N MET A 369 -14.57 3.84 8.35
CA MET A 369 -15.19 2.65 8.91
C MET A 369 -16.49 2.27 8.19
N GLN A 370 -17.31 3.25 7.75
CA GLN A 370 -18.50 2.97 6.96
C GLN A 370 -18.17 2.39 5.59
N LEU A 371 -17.07 2.79 4.98
CA LEU A 371 -16.61 2.23 3.72
C LEU A 371 -16.06 0.81 3.92
N HIS A 372 -15.22 0.57 4.95
CA HIS A 372 -14.75 -0.76 5.35
C HIS A 372 -15.90 -1.74 5.58
N TYR A 373 -16.95 -1.35 6.33
CA TYR A 373 -18.11 -2.21 6.58
C TYR A 373 -18.84 -2.62 5.30
N ARG A 374 -18.89 -1.71 4.29
CA ARG A 374 -19.53 -2.00 3.01
C ARG A 374 -18.67 -2.86 2.10
N LEU A 375 -17.36 -2.71 2.19
CA LEU A 375 -16.41 -3.52 1.44
C LEU A 375 -16.21 -4.92 2.03
N SER A 376 -16.46 -5.12 3.33
CA SER A 376 -16.29 -6.43 3.95
C SER A 376 -17.25 -7.47 3.36
N PHE A 377 -16.70 -8.63 2.97
CA PHE A 377 -17.50 -9.77 2.50
C PHE A 377 -18.20 -10.49 3.65
N ASP A 378 -19.39 -10.97 3.39
CA ASP A 378 -20.05 -11.92 4.30
C ASP A 378 -19.50 -13.35 4.14
N ALA A 379 -20.04 -14.31 4.92
CA ALA A 379 -19.61 -15.70 4.88
C ALA A 379 -19.85 -16.38 3.51
N GLN A 380 -20.73 -15.82 2.68
CA GLN A 380 -21.05 -16.30 1.35
C GLN A 380 -20.23 -15.58 0.25
N GLY A 381 -19.47 -14.55 0.63
CA GLY A 381 -18.63 -13.77 -0.28
C GLY A 381 -19.32 -12.54 -0.89
N TYR A 382 -20.43 -12.06 -0.34
CA TYR A 382 -21.14 -10.88 -0.85
C TYR A 382 -20.79 -9.62 -0.03
N PRO A 383 -20.36 -8.51 -0.68
CA PRO A 383 -20.16 -7.22 -0.02
C PRO A 383 -21.48 -6.44 0.07
N LEU A 384 -21.44 -5.26 0.71
CA LEU A 384 -22.56 -4.29 0.69
C LEU A 384 -22.31 -3.10 -0.24
N LEU A 385 -21.22 -3.15 -1.00
CA LEU A 385 -20.88 -2.15 -2.01
C LEU A 385 -20.31 -2.86 -3.24
N TYR A 386 -20.92 -2.60 -4.39
CA TYR A 386 -20.43 -2.98 -5.70
C TYR A 386 -20.06 -1.77 -6.54
N VAL A 387 -19.18 -1.95 -7.49
CA VAL A 387 -18.70 -0.93 -8.41
C VAL A 387 -18.84 -1.45 -9.84
N PHE A 388 -19.50 -0.72 -10.70
CA PHE A 388 -19.54 -1.07 -12.11
C PHE A 388 -18.17 -0.85 -12.75
N ARG A 389 -17.72 -1.76 -13.59
CA ARG A 389 -16.40 -1.71 -14.24
C ARG A 389 -16.11 -0.46 -15.07
N ASN A 390 -17.13 0.35 -15.38
CA ASN A 390 -16.98 1.67 -16.02
C ASN A 390 -16.53 2.76 -15.05
N CYS A 391 -16.58 2.53 -13.73
CA CYS A 391 -16.08 3.45 -12.70
C CYS A 391 -14.56 3.26 -12.52
N ARG A 392 -13.80 3.63 -13.54
CA ARG A 392 -12.37 3.31 -13.66
C ARG A 392 -11.50 4.06 -12.66
N ALA A 393 -11.85 5.32 -12.34
CA ALA A 393 -11.09 6.10 -11.39
C ALA A 393 -11.18 5.51 -10.00
N PHE A 394 -12.38 5.19 -9.52
CA PHE A 394 -12.57 4.54 -8.22
C PHE A 394 -11.86 3.19 -8.14
N ILE A 395 -11.99 2.34 -9.17
CA ILE A 395 -11.34 1.03 -9.21
C ILE A 395 -9.82 1.15 -9.20
N ARG A 396 -9.28 2.16 -9.88
CA ARG A 396 -7.84 2.41 -9.94
C ARG A 396 -7.29 2.99 -8.65
N THR A 397 -7.95 4.00 -8.08
CA THR A 397 -7.39 4.79 -6.97
C THR A 397 -7.58 4.12 -5.62
N LEU A 398 -8.75 3.52 -5.34
CA LEU A 398 -9.08 2.97 -4.02
C LEU A 398 -8.05 1.94 -3.50
N PRO A 399 -7.61 0.95 -4.30
CA PRO A 399 -6.63 -0.03 -3.82
C PRO A 399 -5.21 0.51 -3.64
N LEU A 400 -4.92 1.72 -4.14
CA LEU A 400 -3.59 2.35 -4.01
C LEU A 400 -3.44 3.18 -2.73
N LEU A 401 -4.54 3.49 -2.06
CA LEU A 401 -4.54 4.31 -0.86
C LEU A 401 -3.87 3.59 0.31
N GLN A 402 -3.05 4.32 1.05
CA GLN A 402 -2.23 3.79 2.15
C GLN A 402 -2.59 4.47 3.46
N TYR A 403 -2.19 3.87 4.58
CA TYR A 403 -2.28 4.50 5.89
C TYR A 403 -1.32 5.69 5.97
N ASP A 404 -1.72 6.74 6.67
CA ASP A 404 -0.85 7.87 7.01
C ASP A 404 0.30 7.41 7.92
N ASP A 405 1.53 7.81 7.60
CA ASP A 405 2.74 7.43 8.36
C ASP A 405 2.73 7.97 9.81
N THR A 406 2.00 9.06 10.06
CA THR A 406 1.91 9.75 11.35
C THR A 406 0.64 9.40 12.13
N ASN A 407 -0.46 9.15 11.44
CA ASN A 407 -1.75 8.76 12.00
C ASN A 407 -2.22 7.44 11.38
N THR A 408 -1.78 6.33 11.94
CA THR A 408 -2.03 4.97 11.43
C THR A 408 -3.50 4.54 11.45
N GLU A 409 -4.43 5.37 11.90
CA GLU A 409 -5.88 5.14 11.82
C GLU A 409 -6.54 5.89 10.64
N ASP A 410 -5.82 6.83 10.02
CA ASP A 410 -6.31 7.64 8.90
C ASP A 410 -5.58 7.28 7.59
N LEU A 411 -6.11 7.81 6.52
CA LEU A 411 -5.61 7.67 5.16
C LEU A 411 -4.58 8.76 4.87
N ASP A 412 -3.50 8.39 4.16
CA ASP A 412 -2.53 9.35 3.63
C ASP A 412 -3.19 10.22 2.54
N THR A 413 -3.28 11.52 2.82
CA THR A 413 -3.90 12.53 1.94
C THR A 413 -2.97 13.05 0.84
N ASP A 414 -1.70 12.63 0.83
CA ASP A 414 -0.79 12.92 -0.30
C ASP A 414 -1.16 12.08 -1.53
N GLY A 415 -1.90 10.96 -1.32
CA GLY A 415 -2.40 10.09 -2.36
C GLY A 415 -3.58 10.67 -3.14
N GLU A 416 -4.04 9.93 -4.16
CA GLU A 416 -5.21 10.28 -4.98
C GLU A 416 -6.50 9.78 -4.31
N ASP A 417 -6.94 10.44 -3.23
CA ASP A 417 -8.01 10.00 -2.32
C ASP A 417 -9.41 10.52 -2.68
N HIS A 418 -9.53 11.41 -3.66
CA HIS A 418 -10.76 12.15 -3.99
C HIS A 418 -11.98 11.26 -4.28
N ALA A 419 -11.80 10.12 -4.97
CA ALA A 419 -12.88 9.17 -5.23
C ALA A 419 -13.31 8.42 -3.95
N ALA A 420 -12.38 8.19 -3.02
CA ALA A 420 -12.66 7.59 -1.72
C ALA A 420 -13.36 8.59 -0.79
N ASP A 421 -12.92 9.85 -0.74
CA ASP A 421 -13.55 10.91 0.03
C ASP A 421 -15.00 11.15 -0.44
N GLU A 422 -15.22 11.24 -1.75
CA GLU A 422 -16.55 11.34 -2.32
C GLU A 422 -17.43 10.15 -1.91
N ALA A 423 -16.91 8.92 -1.99
CA ALA A 423 -17.62 7.70 -1.56
C ALA A 423 -17.91 7.70 -0.05
N ARG A 424 -17.01 8.26 0.75
CA ARG A 424 -17.18 8.43 2.19
C ARG A 424 -18.39 9.30 2.52
N TYR A 425 -18.60 10.43 1.82
CA TYR A 425 -19.79 11.25 1.99
C TYR A 425 -21.07 10.48 1.68
N PHE A 426 -21.08 9.67 0.60
CA PHE A 426 -22.20 8.78 0.32
C PHE A 426 -22.44 7.77 1.46
N CYS A 427 -21.39 7.11 1.95
CA CYS A 427 -21.52 6.13 3.02
C CYS A 427 -22.02 6.74 4.33
N MET A 428 -21.58 7.97 4.65
CA MET A 428 -22.00 8.69 5.86
C MET A 428 -23.45 9.22 5.76
N CYS A 429 -23.97 9.53 4.59
CA CYS A 429 -25.37 9.88 4.46
C CYS A 429 -26.31 8.66 4.63
N ARG A 430 -25.77 7.45 4.62
CA ARG A 430 -26.48 6.18 4.79
C ARG A 430 -25.68 5.21 5.67
N PRO A 431 -25.41 5.54 6.93
CA PRO A 431 -24.59 4.70 7.78
C PRO A 431 -25.25 3.31 7.99
N ILE A 432 -24.44 2.28 7.95
CA ILE A 432 -24.85 0.90 8.24
C ILE A 432 -24.23 0.42 9.56
N ARG A 433 -24.86 -0.58 10.17
CA ARG A 433 -24.26 -1.28 11.32
C ARG A 433 -23.26 -2.31 10.80
N PRO A 434 -22.13 -2.54 11.50
CA PRO A 434 -21.23 -3.63 11.17
C PRO A 434 -21.99 -4.95 11.17
N ARG A 435 -21.69 -5.82 10.21
CA ARG A 435 -22.18 -7.21 10.24
C ARG A 435 -21.57 -7.90 11.45
N ALA A 436 -22.40 -8.50 12.30
CA ALA A 436 -21.88 -9.35 13.35
C ALA A 436 -21.15 -10.54 12.71
N PRO A 437 -19.95 -10.90 13.16
CA PRO A 437 -19.30 -12.11 12.68
C PRO A 437 -20.24 -13.28 12.92
N GLU A 438 -20.56 -14.05 11.88
CA GLU A 438 -21.27 -15.29 12.05
C GLU A 438 -20.43 -16.21 12.91
N VAL A 439 -20.85 -16.43 14.15
CA VAL A 439 -20.26 -17.49 14.98
C VAL A 439 -20.52 -18.80 14.24
N PRO A 440 -19.49 -19.51 13.75
CA PRO A 440 -19.70 -20.73 13.00
C PRO A 440 -20.53 -21.69 13.87
N LYS A 441 -21.74 -22.01 13.41
CA LYS A 441 -22.57 -23.05 14.05
C LYS A 441 -21.75 -24.32 14.02
N LYS A 442 -21.19 -24.71 15.15
CA LYS A 442 -20.43 -25.95 15.29
C LYS A 442 -21.31 -27.10 14.85
N ARG A 443 -21.04 -27.67 13.68
CA ARG A 443 -21.56 -28.98 13.29
C ARG A 443 -20.75 -30.01 14.04
N GLY A 444 -21.44 -30.74 14.95
CA GLY A 444 -21.02 -32.05 15.42
C GLY A 444 -20.14 -32.08 16.68
N ASN A 445 -20.69 -32.57 17.73
CA ASN A 445 -20.14 -33.44 18.79
C ASN A 445 -18.70 -33.27 19.30
N ALA A 446 -18.24 -32.05 19.56
CA ALA A 446 -17.19 -31.81 20.55
C ALA A 446 -17.24 -30.32 20.95
N ALA A 447 -18.16 -29.96 21.82
CA ALA A 447 -18.11 -28.67 22.48
C ALA A 447 -16.97 -28.68 23.49
N LEU A 448 -15.91 -27.91 23.26
CA LEU A 448 -15.02 -27.50 24.33
C LEU A 448 -15.72 -26.34 25.06
N PHE A 449 -16.05 -26.54 26.32
CA PHE A 449 -16.53 -25.48 27.19
C PHE A 449 -15.34 -24.92 27.96
N LEU A 450 -15.24 -23.59 27.96
CA LEU A 450 -14.34 -22.85 28.83
C LEU A 450 -15.20 -22.37 30.01
N ASP A 451 -15.08 -23.01 31.15
CA ASP A 451 -15.63 -22.50 32.40
C ASP A 451 -14.53 -21.66 33.05
N ILE A 452 -14.82 -20.37 33.23
CA ILE A 452 -13.96 -19.47 33.99
C ILE A 452 -14.64 -19.26 35.32
N GLU A 453 -14.27 -20.00 36.30
CA GLU A 453 -14.55 -19.70 37.71
C GLU A 453 -13.26 -19.23 38.39
N GLU A 454 -13.31 -18.04 38.93
CA GLU A 454 -12.33 -17.41 39.84
C GLU A 454 -10.86 -17.87 39.68
N ASN A 455 -10.20 -17.35 38.63
CA ASN A 455 -8.76 -17.51 38.36
C ASN A 455 -8.24 -18.90 37.97
N THR A 456 -9.11 -19.88 37.67
CA THR A 456 -8.68 -21.18 37.17
C THR A 456 -9.42 -21.54 35.88
N THR A 457 -8.66 -21.80 34.80
CA THR A 457 -9.20 -22.25 33.51
C THR A 457 -9.22 -23.77 33.50
N VAL A 458 -10.39 -24.37 33.56
CA VAL A 458 -10.55 -25.84 33.48
C VAL A 458 -11.07 -26.24 32.10
N TRP A 459 -10.34 -27.06 31.39
CA TRP A 459 -10.75 -27.63 30.11
C TRP A 459 -11.50 -28.95 30.30
N ARG A 460 -12.78 -28.99 29.93
CA ARG A 460 -13.57 -30.26 30.02
C ARG A 460 -14.00 -30.73 28.63
N ARG A 461 -13.74 -31.99 28.32
CA ARG A 461 -14.39 -32.70 27.23
C ARG A 461 -15.60 -33.49 27.80
N PRO A 462 -16.72 -33.59 27.07
CA PRO A 462 -17.80 -34.49 27.49
C PRO A 462 -17.27 -35.93 27.62
N GLY A 463 -17.28 -36.47 28.84
CA GLY A 463 -16.85 -37.83 29.13
C GLY A 463 -15.38 -38.02 29.52
N MET A 464 -14.61 -36.94 29.76
CA MET A 464 -13.23 -37.04 30.28
C MET A 464 -13.04 -36.03 31.41
N GLU A 465 -12.76 -36.51 32.61
CA GLU A 465 -12.20 -35.70 33.71
C GLU A 465 -10.68 -35.72 33.59
N ILE A 466 -10.07 -34.54 33.50
CA ILE A 466 -8.61 -34.38 33.65
C ILE A 466 -8.40 -34.13 35.14
N ILE A 467 -7.90 -35.14 35.85
CA ILE A 467 -7.45 -35.01 37.23
C ILE A 467 -6.11 -34.33 37.20
N ASP A 468 -6.00 -33.18 37.89
CA ASP A 468 -4.73 -32.47 38.08
C ASP A 468 -3.82 -33.36 38.94
N GLU A 469 -2.65 -33.71 38.46
CA GLU A 469 -1.67 -34.58 39.16
C GLU A 469 -1.15 -34.01 40.48
N ASN A 470 -1.56 -32.80 40.87
CA ASN A 470 -1.18 -32.15 42.12
C ASN A 470 -2.07 -32.45 43.33
N GLU A 471 -3.18 -33.21 43.21
CA GLU A 471 -4.00 -33.63 44.37
C GLU A 471 -3.57 -34.97 45.00
N GLY A 472 -2.42 -35.50 44.62
CA GLY A 472 -1.94 -36.82 45.06
C GLY A 472 -1.05 -36.87 46.30
N SER A 473 -0.93 -35.81 47.11
CA SER A 473 -0.09 -35.85 48.31
C SER A 473 -0.68 -35.15 49.54
N ASN A 474 -1.87 -35.58 49.97
CA ASN A 474 -2.25 -35.38 51.39
C ASN A 474 -3.41 -36.31 51.80
N ARG A 475 -3.07 -37.60 51.97
CA ARG A 475 -3.86 -38.51 52.83
C ARG A 475 -2.93 -39.14 53.83
N GLY A 476 -3.03 -38.65 55.06
CA GLY A 476 -2.38 -39.35 56.19
C GLY A 476 -2.44 -38.58 57.49
N THR A 477 -3.37 -38.93 58.27
CA THR A 477 -3.47 -38.96 59.74
C THR A 477 -4.22 -37.83 60.46
N SER A 478 -5.33 -38.31 60.99
CA SER A 478 -6.18 -37.75 62.05
C SER A 478 -5.42 -37.50 63.37
N ALA A 479 -5.73 -36.46 64.13
CA ALA A 479 -6.30 -36.52 65.48
C ALA A 479 -6.24 -35.15 66.19
N ALA A 480 -7.39 -34.71 66.58
CA ALA A 480 -7.84 -34.16 67.87
C ALA A 480 -7.16 -32.92 68.50
N SER A 481 -8.07 -31.97 68.79
CA SER A 481 -8.20 -31.16 70.01
C SER A 481 -7.45 -29.87 70.16
N GLY A 482 -8.24 -28.79 70.44
CA GLY A 482 -7.95 -27.83 71.47
C GLY A 482 -7.92 -26.35 71.11
N GLN A 483 -9.04 -25.72 71.30
CA GLN A 483 -9.28 -24.32 71.75
C GLN A 483 -8.07 -23.41 72.00
N ALA A 484 -8.13 -22.17 71.47
CA ALA A 484 -8.30 -20.92 72.23
C ALA A 484 -7.75 -19.72 71.42
N ASP A 485 -8.59 -18.74 71.18
CA ASP A 485 -8.28 -17.32 70.96
C ASP A 485 -7.74 -16.71 72.30
N PRO A 486 -7.23 -15.47 72.44
CA PRO A 486 -7.39 -14.28 71.57
C PRO A 486 -6.15 -13.31 71.45
N GLU A 487 -6.22 -12.37 70.55
CA GLU A 487 -5.85 -10.90 70.52
C GLU A 487 -4.81 -10.34 71.52
N PRO A 488 -4.30 -9.07 71.39
CA PRO A 488 -4.21 -8.09 70.26
C PRO A 488 -2.86 -7.30 70.16
N LEU A 489 -2.84 -6.35 69.21
CA LEU A 489 -1.97 -5.18 68.93
C LEU A 489 -1.26 -4.52 70.13
N PRO A 490 -0.20 -3.64 69.98
CA PRO A 490 -0.21 -2.39 69.21
C PRO A 490 1.14 -1.86 68.65
N GLY A 491 1.10 -0.94 67.68
CA GLY A 491 1.42 0.49 67.80
C GLY A 491 2.85 0.95 67.48
N GLY A 492 2.92 2.06 66.75
CA GLY A 492 4.02 3.05 66.79
C GLY A 492 4.53 3.43 65.38
N GLN A 493 3.98 4.42 64.77
CA GLN A 493 4.33 5.86 64.69
C GLN A 493 5.77 6.20 64.26
N GLY A 494 5.86 7.06 63.25
CA GLY A 494 7.02 7.91 63.02
C GLY A 494 7.22 8.41 61.59
N GLN A 495 6.55 9.50 61.26
CA GLN A 495 7.01 10.47 60.26
C GLN A 495 8.05 11.42 60.92
N PRO A 496 8.65 12.48 60.31
CA PRO A 496 8.82 12.89 58.90
C PRO A 496 10.22 13.51 58.60
N GLY A 497 10.39 14.12 57.43
CA GLY A 497 11.34 15.22 57.23
C GLY A 497 12.14 15.19 55.93
N THR A 498 11.74 16.00 55.03
CA THR A 498 12.24 17.29 54.48
C THR A 498 13.48 17.21 53.56
N ALA A 499 13.29 17.53 52.32
CA ALA A 499 13.68 18.70 51.56
C ALA A 499 15.16 18.86 51.13
N GLY A 500 15.33 19.25 49.91
CA GLY A 500 16.38 20.17 49.44
C GLY A 500 17.36 19.54 48.41
N ASP A 501 17.38 19.88 47.35
CA ASP A 501 17.82 20.81 46.29
C ASP A 501 17.68 20.17 44.89
#